data_d8680fdfe1846506bb9ce457b2a7fab5
#
_entry.id   d8680fdfe1846506bb9ce457b2a7fab5
#
_cell.length_a   1.000
_cell.length_b   1.000
_cell.length_c   1.000
_cell.angle_alpha   90.00
_cell.angle_beta   90.00
_cell.angle_gamma   90.00
#
_symmetry.space_group_name_H-M   'P 1'
#
loop_
_entity.id
_entity.type
_entity.pdbx_description
1 polymer ?
#
loop_
_entity_poly.entity_id
_entity_poly.type
_entity_poly.pdbx_seq_one_letter_code
_entity_poly.pdbx_strand_id
1 'polypeptide(L)'
;SLIACTLALLLSACGLFSPAPDSSRSKRAPFSAKGQEVALFAMGLIDTGYRFGGKNPEAGLDCSGMVSYVYNKAAGVKVSGSAADIARKGRQIARDDLRPGDLVFFNTRNAPFSHVGVYIGDNRFVHAPSSSGRVRIDQLNASYYAQRYETARSYFD
;
A
#
# COMPACT_ATOMS: atom_id res chain seq x y z
N SER A 1 -1.02 33.21 76.92
CA SER A 1 -0.24 32.41 75.98
C SER A 1 -1.17 31.80 74.98
N LEU A 2 -1.29 32.42 73.78
CA LEU A 2 -2.10 31.93 72.71
C LEU A 2 -1.12 31.32 71.62
N ILE A 3 -1.26 30.02 71.43
CA ILE A 3 -0.54 29.31 70.40
C ILE A 3 -1.41 29.34 69.17
N ALA A 4 -0.97 30.08 68.15
CA ALA A 4 -1.62 30.09 66.82
C ALA A 4 -1.09 28.90 66.03
N CYS A 5 -1.99 27.98 65.65
CA CYS A 5 -1.71 26.84 64.83
C CYS A 5 -1.97 27.25 63.35
N THR A 6 -0.93 27.50 62.58
CA THR A 6 -1.04 27.76 61.14
C THR A 6 -1.08 26.45 60.38
N LEU A 7 -2.24 26.16 59.81
CA LEU A 7 -2.47 25.01 58.92
C LEU A 7 -1.99 25.36 57.48
N ALA A 8 -0.89 24.76 57.07
CA ALA A 8 -0.39 24.89 55.73
C ALA A 8 -1.16 23.94 54.79
N LEU A 9 -1.97 24.50 53.88
CA LEU A 9 -2.60 23.76 52.79
C LEU A 9 -1.55 23.50 51.68
N LEU A 10 -1.16 22.26 51.53
CA LEU A 10 -0.42 21.79 50.37
C LEU A 10 -1.38 21.56 49.20
N LEU A 11 -1.43 22.47 48.24
CA LEU A 11 -2.10 22.26 46.97
C LEU A 11 -1.25 21.30 46.09
N SER A 12 -1.70 20.07 46.01
CA SER A 12 -1.16 19.08 45.07
C SER A 12 -1.71 19.40 43.67
N ALA A 13 -0.90 20.04 42.82
CA ALA A 13 -1.21 20.26 41.43
C ALA A 13 -0.97 18.96 40.66
N CYS A 14 -2.02 18.15 40.44
CA CYS A 14 -2.01 17.09 39.46
C CYS A 14 -1.96 17.73 38.06
N GLY A 15 -0.76 17.83 37.48
CA GLY A 15 -0.58 18.19 36.11
C GLY A 15 -1.20 17.12 35.21
N LEU A 16 -2.32 17.47 34.58
CA LEU A 16 -2.88 16.68 33.48
C LEU A 16 -1.93 16.79 32.31
N PHE A 17 -1.05 15.80 32.15
CA PHE A 17 -0.32 15.57 30.89
C PHE A 17 -1.33 15.06 29.87
N SER A 18 -1.92 15.96 29.11
CA SER A 18 -2.62 15.59 27.87
C SER A 18 -1.53 15.18 26.87
N PRO A 19 -1.53 13.94 26.37
CA PRO A 19 -0.63 13.60 25.28
C PRO A 19 -0.93 14.51 24.12
N ALA A 20 0.10 15.17 23.57
CA ALA A 20 -0.02 15.95 22.36
C ALA A 20 -0.57 15.05 21.25
N PRO A 21 -1.52 15.53 20.41
CA PRO A 21 -2.01 14.73 19.30
C PRO A 21 -0.83 14.41 18.39
N ASP A 22 -0.62 13.12 18.15
CA ASP A 22 0.40 12.63 17.24
C ASP A 22 0.12 13.20 15.84
N SER A 23 0.93 14.17 15.43
CA SER A 23 0.82 14.87 14.14
C SER A 23 1.27 14.00 12.94
N SER A 24 1.64 12.74 13.20
CA SER A 24 2.02 11.76 12.19
C SER A 24 0.84 11.08 11.51
N ARG A 25 -0.41 11.41 11.88
CA ARG A 25 -1.58 10.80 11.27
C ARG A 25 -1.63 11.16 9.79
N SER A 26 -1.57 10.13 8.95
CA SER A 26 -1.74 10.21 7.50
C SER A 26 -2.82 11.24 7.11
N LYS A 27 -2.43 12.19 6.25
CA LYS A 27 -3.36 13.21 5.71
C LYS A 27 -4.33 12.62 4.68
N ARG A 28 -4.13 11.37 4.30
CA ARG A 28 -4.92 10.67 3.28
C ARG A 28 -6.13 10.00 3.93
N ALA A 29 -7.31 10.12 3.31
CA ALA A 29 -8.49 9.38 3.76
C ALA A 29 -8.17 7.87 3.79
N PRO A 30 -8.63 7.13 4.83
CA PRO A 30 -8.24 5.72 5.00
C PRO A 30 -8.87 4.78 3.96
N PHE A 31 -9.77 5.29 3.13
CA PHE A 31 -10.64 4.50 2.27
C PHE A 31 -10.81 5.15 0.89
N SER A 32 -10.78 4.31 -0.15
CA SER A 32 -11.20 4.64 -1.51
C SER A 32 -12.07 3.50 -2.02
N ALA A 33 -13.33 3.77 -2.38
CA ALA A 33 -14.25 2.75 -2.90
C ALA A 33 -13.67 2.06 -4.14
N LYS A 34 -13.19 2.84 -5.12
CA LYS A 34 -12.53 2.29 -6.32
C LYS A 34 -11.27 1.50 -5.99
N GLY A 35 -10.48 1.98 -5.03
CA GLY A 35 -9.28 1.25 -4.58
C GLY A 35 -9.62 -0.09 -3.97
N GLN A 36 -10.69 -0.19 -3.20
CA GLN A 36 -11.16 -1.47 -2.65
C GLN A 36 -11.66 -2.43 -3.72
N GLU A 37 -12.40 -1.94 -4.71
CA GLU A 37 -12.84 -2.76 -5.85
C GLU A 37 -11.64 -3.32 -6.61
N VAL A 38 -10.61 -2.50 -6.86
CA VAL A 38 -9.35 -2.93 -7.47
C VAL A 38 -8.67 -4.02 -6.64
N ALA A 39 -8.56 -3.85 -5.34
CA ALA A 39 -7.95 -4.84 -4.45
C ALA A 39 -8.72 -6.17 -4.44
N LEU A 40 -10.05 -6.13 -4.34
CA LEU A 40 -10.91 -7.30 -4.38
C LEU A 40 -10.82 -8.03 -5.72
N PHE A 41 -10.83 -7.27 -6.82
CA PHE A 41 -10.71 -7.85 -8.15
C PHE A 41 -9.35 -8.52 -8.36
N ALA A 42 -8.26 -7.89 -7.89
CA ALA A 42 -6.91 -8.47 -7.94
C ALA A 42 -6.82 -9.79 -7.17
N MET A 43 -7.44 -9.87 -5.98
CA MET A 43 -7.52 -11.13 -5.22
C MET A 43 -8.28 -12.23 -5.97
N GLY A 44 -9.29 -11.88 -6.75
CA GLY A 44 -10.02 -12.82 -7.62
C GLY A 44 -9.18 -13.43 -8.75
N LEU A 45 -7.99 -12.86 -9.04
CA LEU A 45 -7.07 -13.40 -10.06
C LEU A 45 -6.01 -14.34 -9.50
N ILE A 46 -5.99 -14.62 -8.21
CA ILE A 46 -5.04 -15.56 -7.59
C ILE A 46 -5.10 -16.90 -8.34
N ASP A 47 -3.93 -17.52 -8.52
CA ASP A 47 -3.72 -18.73 -9.31
C ASP A 47 -3.83 -18.59 -10.85
N THR A 48 -4.17 -17.41 -11.36
CA THR A 48 -4.05 -17.14 -12.82
C THR A 48 -2.60 -17.32 -13.27
N GLY A 49 -2.40 -18.03 -14.38
CA GLY A 49 -1.08 -18.32 -14.92
C GLY A 49 -0.28 -17.08 -15.29
N TYR A 50 1.02 -17.13 -15.06
CA TYR A 50 1.97 -16.12 -15.53
C TYR A 50 2.30 -16.31 -17.00
N ARG A 51 2.37 -15.23 -17.75
CA ARG A 51 2.94 -15.19 -19.11
C ARG A 51 3.64 -13.87 -19.33
N PHE A 52 4.89 -13.90 -19.76
CA PHE A 52 5.62 -12.68 -20.13
C PHE A 52 4.87 -11.90 -21.22
N GLY A 53 4.63 -10.61 -20.99
CA GLY A 53 3.83 -9.77 -21.90
C GLY A 53 2.33 -10.06 -21.85
N GLY A 54 1.86 -10.95 -21.00
CA GLY A 54 0.45 -11.33 -20.86
C GLY A 54 -0.42 -10.23 -20.29
N LYS A 55 -1.60 -10.03 -20.85
CA LYS A 55 -2.50 -8.90 -20.53
C LYS A 55 -3.94 -9.32 -20.23
N ASN A 56 -4.26 -10.59 -20.29
CA ASN A 56 -5.57 -11.12 -19.94
C ASN A 56 -5.44 -12.47 -19.20
N PRO A 57 -6.42 -12.82 -18.34
CA PRO A 57 -6.35 -14.04 -17.52
C PRO A 57 -6.29 -15.34 -18.33
N GLU A 58 -6.96 -15.40 -19.49
CA GLU A 58 -7.06 -16.62 -20.30
C GLU A 58 -5.71 -16.98 -20.95
N ALA A 59 -4.95 -15.95 -21.37
CA ALA A 59 -3.64 -16.15 -21.97
C ALA A 59 -2.50 -16.13 -20.95
N GLY A 60 -2.78 -15.69 -19.72
CA GLY A 60 -1.80 -15.43 -18.68
C GLY A 60 -1.48 -13.93 -18.52
N LEU A 61 -0.94 -13.59 -17.36
CA LEU A 61 -0.64 -12.22 -16.96
C LEU A 61 0.82 -12.06 -16.54
N ASP A 62 1.47 -10.97 -16.93
CA ASP A 62 2.65 -10.48 -16.25
C ASP A 62 2.26 -9.43 -15.20
N CYS A 63 3.24 -8.88 -14.46
CA CYS A 63 2.96 -7.95 -13.37
C CYS A 63 2.24 -6.67 -13.83
N SER A 64 2.70 -6.03 -14.90
CA SER A 64 2.09 -4.82 -15.45
C SER A 64 0.79 -5.09 -16.22
N GLY A 65 0.70 -6.24 -16.88
CA GLY A 65 -0.52 -6.70 -17.55
C GLY A 65 -1.65 -6.98 -16.56
N MET A 66 -1.34 -7.60 -15.42
CA MET A 66 -2.30 -7.79 -14.33
C MET A 66 -2.82 -6.44 -13.80
N VAL A 67 -1.93 -5.49 -13.50
CA VAL A 67 -2.33 -4.16 -13.03
C VAL A 67 -3.23 -3.45 -14.05
N SER A 68 -2.84 -3.44 -15.31
CA SER A 68 -3.63 -2.82 -16.38
C SER A 68 -5.02 -3.43 -16.51
N TYR A 69 -5.10 -4.76 -16.44
CA TYR A 69 -6.36 -5.49 -16.52
C TYR A 69 -7.27 -5.18 -15.33
N VAL A 70 -6.75 -5.28 -14.11
CA VAL A 70 -7.49 -5.05 -12.87
C VAL A 70 -8.04 -3.63 -12.81
N TYR A 71 -7.22 -2.61 -13.08
CA TYR A 71 -7.65 -1.21 -13.01
C TYR A 71 -8.72 -0.87 -14.04
N ASN A 72 -8.58 -1.40 -15.25
CA ASN A 72 -9.58 -1.20 -16.29
C ASN A 72 -10.91 -1.86 -15.92
N LYS A 73 -10.88 -3.12 -15.47
CA LYS A 73 -12.10 -3.91 -15.20
C LYS A 73 -12.82 -3.46 -13.92
N ALA A 74 -12.07 -3.21 -12.83
CA ALA A 74 -12.65 -2.90 -11.54
C ALA A 74 -13.01 -1.41 -11.38
N ALA A 75 -12.24 -0.51 -11.96
CA ALA A 75 -12.40 0.93 -11.72
C ALA A 75 -12.61 1.78 -12.98
N GLY A 76 -12.52 1.19 -14.17
CA GLY A 76 -12.57 1.93 -15.44
C GLY A 76 -11.39 2.87 -15.64
N VAL A 77 -10.28 2.67 -14.92
CA VAL A 77 -9.08 3.50 -14.97
C VAL A 77 -8.06 2.89 -15.92
N LYS A 78 -7.65 3.64 -16.92
CA LYS A 78 -6.62 3.20 -17.87
C LYS A 78 -5.22 3.36 -17.26
N VAL A 79 -4.63 2.25 -16.86
CA VAL A 79 -3.23 2.15 -16.46
C VAL A 79 -2.52 1.27 -17.47
N SER A 80 -1.43 1.73 -18.08
CA SER A 80 -0.78 1.00 -19.18
C SER A 80 0.71 1.28 -19.28
N GLY A 81 1.44 0.35 -19.88
CA GLY A 81 2.88 0.37 -20.08
C GLY A 81 3.58 -0.69 -19.23
N SER A 82 4.90 -0.63 -19.21
CA SER A 82 5.73 -1.44 -18.30
C SER A 82 5.52 -1.01 -16.83
N ALA A 83 5.99 -1.81 -15.88
CA ALA A 83 5.96 -1.42 -14.46
C ALA A 83 6.64 -0.06 -14.24
N ALA A 84 7.77 0.21 -14.90
CA ALA A 84 8.46 1.49 -14.83
C ALA A 84 7.65 2.66 -15.42
N ASP A 85 6.89 2.44 -16.50
CA ASP A 85 6.01 3.47 -17.06
C ASP A 85 4.86 3.79 -16.13
N ILE A 86 4.30 2.77 -15.50
CA ILE A 86 3.23 2.92 -14.48
C ILE A 86 3.77 3.66 -13.25
N ALA A 87 5.00 3.37 -12.82
CA ALA A 87 5.62 4.03 -11.68
C ALA A 87 5.84 5.55 -11.89
N ARG A 88 6.01 6.00 -13.13
CA ARG A 88 6.16 7.43 -13.47
C ARG A 88 4.85 8.20 -13.50
N LYS A 89 3.74 7.51 -13.54
CA LYS A 89 2.37 8.06 -13.55
C LYS A 89 1.74 7.90 -12.16
N GLY A 90 0.60 8.50 -11.97
CA GLY A 90 -0.06 8.45 -10.67
C GLY A 90 0.63 9.31 -9.60
N ARG A 91 -0.03 9.50 -8.48
CA ARG A 91 0.46 10.30 -7.37
C ARG A 91 1.34 9.45 -6.46
N GLN A 92 2.55 9.93 -6.18
CA GLN A 92 3.42 9.26 -5.22
C GLN A 92 2.83 9.35 -3.81
N ILE A 93 2.90 8.25 -3.08
CA ILE A 93 2.45 8.16 -1.70
C ILE A 93 3.52 7.52 -0.83
N ALA A 94 3.53 7.90 0.46
CA ALA A 94 4.40 7.27 1.43
C ALA A 94 3.94 5.83 1.73
N ARG A 95 4.85 4.98 2.14
CA ARG A 95 4.54 3.59 2.48
C ARG A 95 3.49 3.49 3.58
N ASP A 96 3.54 4.38 4.58
CA ASP A 96 2.60 4.41 5.70
C ASP A 96 1.20 4.92 5.30
N ASP A 97 1.09 5.53 4.13
CA ASP A 97 -0.17 6.02 3.56
C ASP A 97 -0.81 5.04 2.57
N LEU A 98 -0.27 3.85 2.42
CA LEU A 98 -0.81 2.82 1.54
C LEU A 98 -2.25 2.45 1.91
N ARG A 99 -3.11 2.37 0.90
CA ARG A 99 -4.50 1.91 1.00
C ARG A 99 -4.75 0.79 -0.02
N PRO A 100 -5.70 -0.11 0.24
CA PRO A 100 -6.11 -1.10 -0.75
C PRO A 100 -6.36 -0.47 -2.12
N GLY A 101 -5.82 -1.09 -3.16
CA GLY A 101 -5.87 -0.62 -4.53
C GLY A 101 -4.69 0.27 -4.97
N ASP A 102 -3.83 0.72 -4.07
CA ASP A 102 -2.60 1.40 -4.45
C ASP A 102 -1.58 0.43 -5.06
N LEU A 103 -0.65 0.97 -5.82
CA LEU A 103 0.41 0.19 -6.47
C LEU A 103 1.71 0.29 -5.70
N VAL A 104 2.38 -0.84 -5.55
CA VAL A 104 3.71 -0.96 -4.93
C VAL A 104 4.72 -1.45 -5.96
N PHE A 105 5.91 -0.85 -5.95
CA PHE A 105 6.94 -1.08 -6.97
C PHE A 105 8.24 -1.56 -6.35
N PHE A 106 8.92 -2.46 -7.08
CA PHE A 106 10.11 -3.15 -6.60
C PHE A 106 11.18 -3.23 -7.71
N ASN A 107 12.43 -3.30 -7.28
CA ASN A 107 13.55 -3.68 -8.12
C ASN A 107 13.83 -5.19 -7.98
N THR A 108 13.28 -6.00 -8.86
CA THR A 108 13.45 -7.46 -8.82
C THR A 108 14.37 -8.01 -9.91
N ARG A 109 14.82 -7.15 -10.85
CA ARG A 109 15.64 -7.54 -12.01
C ARG A 109 16.82 -6.61 -12.24
N ASN A 110 17.41 -6.03 -11.19
CA ASN A 110 18.46 -5.01 -11.28
C ASN A 110 18.10 -3.82 -12.19
N ALA A 111 16.83 -3.49 -12.24
CA ALA A 111 16.30 -2.34 -12.97
C ALA A 111 15.26 -1.63 -12.11
N PRO A 112 15.30 -0.29 -12.00
CA PRO A 112 14.32 0.47 -11.23
C PRO A 112 12.90 0.17 -11.67
N PHE A 113 12.00 -0.02 -10.71
CA PHE A 113 10.59 -0.28 -10.94
C PHE A 113 10.30 -1.43 -11.89
N SER A 114 11.13 -2.49 -11.83
CA SER A 114 11.00 -3.64 -12.72
C SER A 114 9.84 -4.57 -12.37
N HIS A 115 9.19 -4.37 -11.23
CA HIS A 115 8.05 -5.16 -10.79
C HIS A 115 7.01 -4.30 -10.10
N VAL A 116 5.73 -4.70 -10.21
CA VAL A 116 4.59 -3.98 -9.63
C VAL A 116 3.56 -4.96 -9.07
N GLY A 117 2.90 -4.57 -7.98
CA GLY A 117 1.77 -5.27 -7.40
C GLY A 117 0.69 -4.32 -6.90
N VAL A 118 -0.49 -4.87 -6.62
CA VAL A 118 -1.65 -4.17 -6.04
C VAL A 118 -1.67 -4.40 -4.54
N TYR A 119 -1.57 -3.34 -3.76
CA TYR A 119 -1.69 -3.41 -2.30
C TYR A 119 -3.12 -3.74 -1.89
N ILE A 120 -3.28 -4.66 -0.95
CA ILE A 120 -4.61 -5.14 -0.50
C ILE A 120 -4.85 -4.94 1.00
N GLY A 121 -3.97 -4.22 1.69
CA GLY A 121 -4.03 -4.02 3.15
C GLY A 121 -3.12 -4.98 3.93
N ASP A 122 -2.92 -4.70 5.20
CA ASP A 122 -2.19 -5.54 6.16
C ASP A 122 -0.80 -5.99 5.67
N ASN A 123 -0.03 -5.07 5.09
CA ASN A 123 1.28 -5.36 4.48
C ASN A 123 1.26 -6.43 3.36
N ARG A 124 0.11 -6.68 2.73
CA ARG A 124 -0.03 -7.68 1.67
C ARG A 124 -0.27 -7.03 0.31
N PHE A 125 0.18 -7.69 -0.72
CA PHE A 125 -0.05 -7.27 -2.11
C PHE A 125 -0.24 -8.47 -3.03
N VAL A 126 -1.05 -8.27 -4.08
CA VAL A 126 -1.28 -9.25 -5.16
C VAL A 126 -0.39 -8.87 -6.32
N HIS A 127 0.28 -9.84 -6.91
CA HIS A 127 1.14 -9.63 -8.07
C HIS A 127 1.28 -10.89 -8.91
N ALA A 128 1.86 -10.75 -10.10
CA ALA A 128 2.19 -11.86 -11.00
C ALA A 128 3.71 -11.99 -11.14
N PRO A 129 4.41 -12.69 -10.23
CA PRO A 129 5.85 -12.90 -10.32
C PRO A 129 6.18 -14.03 -11.30
N SER A 130 7.20 -13.84 -12.12
CA SER A 130 7.66 -14.88 -13.06
C SER A 130 8.15 -16.15 -12.36
N SER A 131 8.73 -16.00 -11.16
CA SER A 131 9.33 -17.11 -10.40
C SER A 131 8.32 -18.16 -9.91
N SER A 132 7.06 -17.76 -9.64
CA SER A 132 6.03 -18.70 -9.19
C SER A 132 5.15 -19.22 -10.31
N GLY A 133 5.21 -18.61 -11.49
CA GLY A 133 4.37 -18.97 -12.63
C GLY A 133 2.89 -18.64 -12.51
N ARG A 134 2.49 -17.90 -11.48
CA ARG A 134 1.08 -17.54 -11.24
C ARG A 134 0.92 -16.28 -10.39
N VAL A 135 -0.25 -15.68 -10.47
CA VAL A 135 -0.69 -14.59 -9.57
C VAL A 135 -0.80 -15.12 -8.14
N ARG A 136 -0.26 -14.36 -7.18
CA ARG A 136 -0.28 -14.74 -5.76
C ARG A 136 -0.23 -13.52 -4.84
N ILE A 137 -0.42 -13.76 -3.54
CA ILE A 137 -0.22 -12.78 -2.47
C ILE A 137 1.17 -12.98 -1.87
N ASP A 138 1.88 -11.88 -1.64
CA ASP A 138 3.09 -11.82 -0.82
C ASP A 138 3.01 -10.66 0.18
N GLN A 139 3.98 -10.62 1.12
CA GLN A 139 4.04 -9.59 2.16
C GLN A 139 5.12 -8.55 1.86
N LEU A 140 4.80 -7.26 2.05
CA LEU A 140 5.74 -6.15 1.89
C LEU A 140 6.91 -6.20 2.89
N ASN A 141 6.69 -6.78 4.06
CA ASN A 141 7.71 -6.92 5.10
C ASN A 141 8.48 -8.24 5.01
N ALA A 142 8.15 -9.13 4.07
CA ALA A 142 9.00 -10.28 3.77
C ALA A 142 10.36 -9.79 3.28
N SER A 143 11.45 -10.41 3.78
CA SER A 143 12.82 -9.95 3.56
C SER A 143 13.14 -9.66 2.08
N TYR A 144 12.72 -10.55 1.17
CA TYR A 144 12.93 -10.38 -0.27
C TYR A 144 12.32 -9.09 -0.81
N TYR A 145 11.04 -8.80 -0.50
CA TYR A 145 10.34 -7.62 -1.00
C TYR A 145 10.67 -6.35 -0.22
N ALA A 146 10.90 -6.46 1.10
CA ALA A 146 11.30 -5.32 1.92
C ALA A 146 12.60 -4.68 1.43
N GLN A 147 13.57 -5.48 1.02
CA GLN A 147 14.85 -5.02 0.49
C GLN A 147 14.76 -4.44 -0.94
N ARG A 148 13.70 -4.76 -1.68
CA ARG A 148 13.51 -4.40 -3.09
C ARG A 148 12.44 -3.35 -3.33
N TYR A 149 11.72 -2.96 -2.28
CA TYR A 149 10.71 -1.93 -2.35
C TYR A 149 11.33 -0.57 -2.72
N GLU A 150 10.73 0.12 -3.68
CA GLU A 150 11.22 1.42 -4.15
C GLU A 150 10.23 2.55 -3.94
N THR A 151 8.95 2.35 -4.25
CA THR A 151 7.93 3.41 -4.17
C THR A 151 6.51 2.86 -4.18
N ALA A 152 5.56 3.73 -3.90
CA ALA A 152 4.14 3.48 -4.11
C ALA A 152 3.46 4.60 -4.89
N ARG A 153 2.41 4.26 -5.64
CA ARG A 153 1.58 5.19 -6.41
C ARG A 153 0.11 4.96 -6.14
N SER A 154 -0.64 6.06 -6.11
CA SER A 154 -2.10 6.04 -6.12
C SER A 154 -2.63 6.62 -7.42
N TYR A 155 -3.67 5.98 -7.92
CA TYR A 155 -4.48 6.46 -9.04
C TYR A 155 -5.88 6.88 -8.57
N PHE A 156 -6.09 6.91 -7.25
CA PHE A 156 -7.33 7.31 -6.57
C PHE A 156 -7.04 8.41 -5.54
N ASP A 157 -8.03 9.27 -5.32
CA ASP A 157 -8.01 10.35 -4.32
C ASP A 157 -8.37 9.85 -2.91
#